data_1ce3cf7e0c20c93d0ad8e1eacbbc2426
#
_entry.id   1ce3cf7e0c20c93d0ad8e1eacbbc2426
#
_cell.length_a   1.000
_cell.length_b   1.000
_cell.length_c   1.000
_cell.angle_alpha   90.00
_cell.angle_beta   90.00
_cell.angle_gamma   90.00
#
_symmetry.space_group_name_H-M   'P 1'
#
loop_
_entity.id
_entity.type
_entity.pdbx_description
1 polymer ?
#
loop_
_entity_poly.entity_id
_entity_poly.type
_entity_poly.pdbx_seq_one_letter_code
_entity_poly.pdbx_strand_id
1 'polypeptide(L)'
;MPAPLTTATDALRHVLVTLADRFDHAVGDAPVGFAAFDAGSGVRTPLALVRHLRRLMRFAAAQWTGAEVAEAEPLDWCHELEGWSTDLRAFDALLRAQPQPSGAVGVHQVLQGPLVDAATHVGQLVMLRRMAGAPVARRVYWQVAMAELSADDASDLTAQ
;
A
#
# COMPACT_ATOMS: atom_id res chain seq x y z
N MET A 1 12.07 -8.48 -19.10
CA MET A 1 12.38 -7.10 -18.65
C MET A 1 11.06 -6.37 -18.47
N PRO A 2 10.87 -5.61 -17.40
CA PRO A 2 9.67 -4.79 -17.26
C PRO A 2 9.60 -3.77 -18.41
N ALA A 3 8.39 -3.41 -18.81
CA ALA A 3 8.17 -2.39 -19.84
C ALA A 3 8.79 -1.05 -19.37
N PRO A 4 9.35 -0.24 -20.28
CA PRO A 4 9.89 1.06 -19.93
C PRO A 4 8.78 1.97 -19.38
N LEU A 5 9.12 2.76 -18.36
CA LEU A 5 8.22 3.79 -17.83
C LEU A 5 8.20 4.95 -18.84
N THR A 6 7.12 5.06 -19.61
CA THR A 6 7.02 6.04 -20.72
C THR A 6 6.17 7.25 -20.37
N THR A 7 5.31 7.11 -19.37
CA THR A 7 4.42 8.18 -18.90
C THR A 7 4.54 8.41 -17.38
N ALA A 8 4.08 9.57 -16.93
CA ALA A 8 4.00 9.85 -15.50
C ALA A 8 3.05 8.87 -14.78
N THR A 9 1.99 8.43 -15.46
CA THR A 9 1.05 7.43 -14.92
C THR A 9 1.72 6.05 -14.79
N ASP A 10 2.58 5.65 -15.73
CA ASP A 10 3.37 4.42 -15.60
C ASP A 10 4.27 4.47 -14.36
N ALA A 11 4.86 5.64 -14.07
CA ALA A 11 5.65 5.81 -12.86
C ALA A 11 4.82 5.68 -11.58
N LEU A 12 3.61 6.25 -11.53
CA LEU A 12 2.70 6.07 -10.39
C LEU A 12 2.33 4.60 -10.21
N ARG A 13 1.96 3.90 -11.29
CA ARG A 13 1.63 2.49 -11.28
C ARG A 13 2.81 1.63 -10.80
N HIS A 14 4.03 1.95 -11.23
CA HIS A 14 5.23 1.27 -10.74
C HIS A 14 5.44 1.49 -9.22
N VAL A 15 5.14 2.68 -8.71
CA VAL A 15 5.16 2.95 -7.26
C VAL A 15 4.12 2.09 -6.54
N LEU A 16 2.91 1.92 -7.07
CA LEU A 16 1.89 1.05 -6.47
C LEU A 16 2.35 -0.41 -6.38
N VAL A 17 2.92 -0.96 -7.46
CA VAL A 17 3.53 -2.31 -7.46
C VAL A 17 4.63 -2.43 -6.41
N THR A 18 5.48 -1.41 -6.31
CA THR A 18 6.56 -1.37 -5.32
C THR A 18 6.02 -1.30 -3.89
N LEU A 19 4.94 -0.56 -3.66
CA LEU A 19 4.28 -0.48 -2.36
C LEU A 19 3.65 -1.82 -1.96
N ALA A 20 2.99 -2.52 -2.91
CA ALA A 20 2.45 -3.85 -2.68
C ALA A 20 3.55 -4.82 -2.23
N ASP A 21 4.62 -4.96 -3.01
CA ASP A 21 5.74 -5.85 -2.71
C ASP A 21 6.40 -5.55 -1.34
N ARG A 22 6.59 -4.27 -1.03
CA ARG A 22 7.18 -3.87 0.26
C ARG A 22 6.23 -4.10 1.43
N PHE A 23 4.94 -3.88 1.23
CA PHE A 23 3.92 -4.13 2.24
C PHE A 23 3.83 -5.63 2.54
N ASP A 24 3.71 -6.48 1.52
CA ASP A 24 3.66 -7.93 1.68
C ASP A 24 4.91 -8.46 2.39
N HIS A 25 6.07 -7.92 2.06
CA HIS A 25 7.31 -8.24 2.78
C HIS A 25 7.28 -7.81 4.26
N ALA A 26 6.59 -6.72 4.58
CA ALA A 26 6.49 -6.24 5.96
C ALA A 26 5.51 -7.06 6.82
N VAL A 27 4.44 -7.61 6.23
CA VAL A 27 3.34 -8.23 6.99
C VAL A 27 3.16 -9.73 6.75
N GLY A 28 3.69 -10.30 5.65
CA GLY A 28 3.38 -11.65 5.18
C GLY A 28 3.66 -12.77 6.17
N ASP A 29 4.70 -12.66 7.00
CA ASP A 29 5.06 -13.59 8.07
C ASP A 29 4.95 -12.96 9.46
N ALA A 30 4.03 -12.01 9.64
CA ALA A 30 3.86 -11.31 10.91
C ALA A 30 3.40 -12.26 12.01
N PRO A 31 4.01 -12.21 13.22
CA PRO A 31 3.64 -13.11 14.29
C PRO A 31 2.23 -12.81 14.82
N VAL A 32 1.62 -13.82 15.41
CA VAL A 32 0.34 -13.68 16.12
C VAL A 32 0.45 -12.53 17.14
N GLY A 33 -0.55 -11.65 17.15
CA GLY A 33 -0.59 -10.47 18.01
C GLY A 33 0.12 -9.23 17.46
N PHE A 34 0.84 -9.31 16.33
CA PHE A 34 1.51 -8.16 15.74
C PHE A 34 0.56 -7.00 15.44
N ALA A 35 -0.65 -7.28 14.97
CA ALA A 35 -1.67 -6.27 14.69
C ALA A 35 -1.89 -5.27 15.84
N ALA A 36 -1.84 -5.76 17.07
CA ALA A 36 -2.06 -4.99 18.31
C ALA A 36 -0.76 -4.57 19.00
N PHE A 37 0.41 -4.81 18.39
CA PHE A 37 1.69 -4.46 19.01
C PHE A 37 1.74 -2.96 19.30
N ASP A 38 1.97 -2.61 20.58
CA ASP A 38 2.12 -1.25 21.06
C ASP A 38 3.59 -0.96 21.36
N ALA A 39 4.19 -0.08 20.57
CA ALA A 39 5.57 0.39 20.78
C ALA A 39 5.66 1.48 21.85
N GLY A 40 4.55 1.93 22.41
CA GLY A 40 4.48 3.02 23.36
C GLY A 40 4.56 4.42 22.74
N SER A 41 4.58 5.43 23.60
CA SER A 41 4.80 6.84 23.20
C SER A 41 3.84 7.38 22.12
N GLY A 42 2.63 6.84 22.02
CA GLY A 42 1.63 7.27 21.03
C GLY A 42 1.92 6.82 19.59
N VAL A 43 2.85 5.88 19.39
CA VAL A 43 3.10 5.26 18.08
C VAL A 43 1.88 4.45 17.66
N ARG A 44 1.47 4.59 16.39
CA ARG A 44 0.35 3.81 15.86
C ARG A 44 0.66 2.32 15.88
N THR A 45 -0.32 1.50 16.27
CA THR A 45 -0.23 0.04 16.14
C THR A 45 -0.17 -0.36 14.65
N PRO A 46 0.37 -1.56 14.32
CA PRO A 46 0.35 -2.07 12.95
C PRO A 46 -1.04 -2.04 12.30
N LEU A 47 -2.08 -2.44 13.03
CA LEU A 47 -3.47 -2.37 12.55
C LEU A 47 -3.88 -0.94 12.19
N ALA A 48 -3.56 0.03 13.03
CA ALA A 48 -3.86 1.43 12.76
C ALA A 48 -3.08 1.98 11.56
N LEU A 49 -1.85 1.51 11.32
CA LEU A 49 -1.07 1.85 10.15
C LEU A 49 -1.69 1.28 8.87
N VAL A 50 -2.13 0.01 8.86
CA VAL A 50 -2.79 -0.60 7.68
C VAL A 50 -4.07 0.15 7.33
N ARG A 51 -4.90 0.49 8.31
CA ARG A 51 -6.09 1.34 8.11
C ARG A 51 -5.74 2.68 7.48
N HIS A 52 -4.67 3.30 7.95
CA HIS A 52 -4.23 4.58 7.39
C HIS A 52 -3.72 4.42 5.95
N LEU A 53 -2.97 3.38 5.64
CA LEU A 53 -2.52 3.05 4.29
C LEU A 53 -3.69 2.89 3.32
N ARG A 54 -4.74 2.15 3.71
CA ARG A 54 -5.97 2.02 2.93
C ARG A 54 -6.63 3.36 2.66
N ARG A 55 -6.73 4.20 3.71
CA ARG A 55 -7.28 5.56 3.56
C ARG A 55 -6.48 6.40 2.56
N LEU A 56 -5.14 6.28 2.55
CA LEU A 56 -4.29 7.00 1.59
C LEU A 56 -4.58 6.57 0.14
N MET A 57 -4.81 5.28 -0.15
CA MET A 57 -5.14 4.82 -1.50
C MET A 57 -6.51 5.33 -1.95
N ARG A 58 -7.52 5.25 -1.09
CA ARG A 58 -8.86 5.81 -1.38
C ARG A 58 -8.83 7.33 -1.53
N PHE A 59 -8.04 8.02 -0.72
CA PHE A 59 -7.81 9.45 -0.86
C PHE A 59 -7.16 9.78 -2.21
N ALA A 60 -6.11 9.05 -2.62
CA ALA A 60 -5.45 9.24 -3.91
C ALA A 60 -6.42 9.06 -5.08
N ALA A 61 -7.25 8.01 -5.05
CA ALA A 61 -8.25 7.74 -6.07
C ALA A 61 -9.33 8.85 -6.12
N ALA A 62 -9.82 9.28 -4.97
CA ALA A 62 -10.80 10.36 -4.87
C ALA A 62 -10.24 11.68 -5.41
N GLN A 63 -9.01 12.04 -5.05
CA GLN A 63 -8.35 13.24 -5.58
C GLN A 63 -8.14 13.16 -7.10
N TRP A 64 -7.81 11.96 -7.61
CA TRP A 64 -7.63 11.74 -9.05
C TRP A 64 -8.90 11.97 -9.86
N THR A 65 -10.03 11.54 -9.32
CA THR A 65 -11.35 11.67 -9.99
C THR A 65 -12.11 12.95 -9.63
N GLY A 66 -11.73 13.64 -8.57
CA GLY A 66 -12.50 14.75 -7.99
C GLY A 66 -13.71 14.29 -7.17
N ALA A 67 -13.78 13.00 -6.82
CA ALA A 67 -14.83 12.45 -5.98
C ALA A 67 -14.58 12.73 -4.48
N GLU A 68 -15.61 12.50 -3.66
CA GLU A 68 -15.44 12.48 -2.21
C GLU A 68 -14.74 11.19 -1.74
N VAL A 69 -13.97 11.29 -0.66
CA VAL A 69 -13.32 10.14 -0.05
C VAL A 69 -14.36 9.30 0.69
N ALA A 70 -14.61 8.09 0.21
CA ALA A 70 -15.48 7.18 0.94
C ALA A 70 -14.83 6.76 2.26
N GLU A 71 -15.54 6.96 3.37
CA GLU A 71 -15.16 6.39 4.65
C GLU A 71 -15.46 4.88 4.66
N ALA A 72 -14.65 4.13 5.39
CA ALA A 72 -14.88 2.70 5.58
C ALA A 72 -14.87 2.38 7.06
N GLU A 73 -15.76 1.46 7.43
CA GLU A 73 -15.80 0.91 8.76
C GLU A 73 -14.46 0.21 9.09
N PRO A 74 -13.98 0.35 10.34
CA PRO A 74 -12.80 -0.37 10.81
C PRO A 74 -13.02 -1.88 10.76
N LEU A 75 -12.06 -2.62 10.20
CA LEU A 75 -12.09 -4.06 10.09
C LEU A 75 -11.03 -4.70 11.01
N ASP A 76 -11.07 -6.02 11.16
CA ASP A 76 -10.00 -6.77 11.80
C ASP A 76 -8.74 -6.84 10.91
N TRP A 77 -7.66 -7.44 11.44
CA TRP A 77 -6.37 -7.48 10.76
C TRP A 77 -6.43 -8.13 9.38
N CYS A 78 -7.06 -9.31 9.25
CA CYS A 78 -7.09 -10.04 7.98
C CYS A 78 -7.85 -9.25 6.92
N HIS A 79 -9.03 -8.75 7.26
CA HIS A 79 -9.84 -7.94 6.34
C HIS A 79 -9.19 -6.60 6.00
N GLU A 80 -8.40 -6.00 6.91
CA GLU A 80 -7.63 -4.79 6.58
C GLU A 80 -6.49 -5.08 5.60
N LEU A 81 -5.81 -6.24 5.70
CA LEU A 81 -4.79 -6.65 4.73
C LEU A 81 -5.40 -6.88 3.33
N GLU A 82 -6.52 -7.61 3.25
CA GLU A 82 -7.27 -7.81 2.00
C GLU A 82 -7.75 -6.49 1.42
N GLY A 83 -8.27 -5.62 2.28
CA GLY A 83 -8.73 -4.30 1.90
C GLY A 83 -7.60 -3.40 1.36
N TRP A 84 -6.38 -3.49 1.89
CA TRP A 84 -5.21 -2.81 1.33
C TRP A 84 -4.96 -3.25 -0.11
N SER A 85 -4.89 -4.56 -0.36
CA SER A 85 -4.68 -5.10 -1.69
C SER A 85 -5.78 -4.68 -2.66
N THR A 86 -7.04 -4.67 -2.21
CA THR A 86 -8.20 -4.23 -2.98
C THR A 86 -8.12 -2.74 -3.34
N ASP A 87 -7.87 -1.87 -2.35
CA ASP A 87 -7.81 -0.42 -2.55
C ASP A 87 -6.65 -0.03 -3.50
N LEU A 88 -5.52 -0.73 -3.40
CA LEU A 88 -4.34 -0.50 -4.22
C LEU A 88 -4.58 -0.92 -5.69
N ARG A 89 -5.18 -2.11 -5.91
CA ARG A 89 -5.56 -2.57 -7.26
C ARG A 89 -6.64 -1.68 -7.89
N ALA A 90 -7.60 -1.21 -7.10
CA ALA A 90 -8.62 -0.29 -7.60
C ALA A 90 -8.00 1.01 -8.09
N PHE A 91 -7.00 1.53 -7.38
CA PHE A 91 -6.30 2.73 -7.82
C PHE A 91 -5.42 2.47 -9.06
N ASP A 92 -4.72 1.34 -9.16
CA ASP A 92 -3.99 0.96 -10.40
C ASP A 92 -4.93 0.83 -11.60
N ALA A 93 -6.09 0.19 -11.42
CA ALA A 93 -7.10 0.06 -12.48
C ALA A 93 -7.64 1.43 -12.91
N LEU A 94 -7.87 2.34 -11.97
CA LEU A 94 -8.26 3.72 -12.26
C LEU A 94 -7.19 4.44 -13.09
N LEU A 95 -5.92 4.35 -12.73
CA LEU A 95 -4.81 4.96 -13.47
C LEU A 95 -4.70 4.40 -14.90
N ARG A 96 -5.01 3.11 -15.13
CA ARG A 96 -5.09 2.50 -16.46
C ARG A 96 -6.24 3.06 -17.28
N ALA A 97 -7.43 3.14 -16.68
CA ALA A 97 -8.64 3.59 -17.37
C ALA A 97 -8.64 5.09 -17.63
N GLN A 98 -8.04 5.87 -16.73
CA GLN A 98 -8.00 7.32 -16.76
C GLN A 98 -6.57 7.82 -16.53
N PRO A 99 -5.74 7.89 -17.61
CA PRO A 99 -4.32 8.26 -17.49
C PRO A 99 -4.07 9.72 -17.09
N GLN A 100 -5.10 10.55 -17.08
CA GLN A 100 -5.05 11.95 -16.65
C GLN A 100 -6.05 12.19 -15.53
N PRO A 101 -5.68 12.94 -14.49
CA PRO A 101 -6.62 13.27 -13.44
C PRO A 101 -7.74 14.18 -13.97
N SER A 102 -8.96 13.95 -13.51
CA SER A 102 -10.09 14.86 -13.71
C SER A 102 -10.38 15.74 -12.48
N GLY A 103 -9.75 15.40 -11.33
CA GLY A 103 -9.78 16.22 -10.14
C GLY A 103 -8.86 17.44 -10.23
N ALA A 104 -8.80 18.21 -9.15
CA ALA A 104 -7.99 19.43 -9.06
C ALA A 104 -6.50 19.18 -8.85
N VAL A 105 -6.08 17.91 -8.72
CA VAL A 105 -4.70 17.50 -8.38
C VAL A 105 -3.94 17.01 -9.60
N GLY A 106 -2.64 17.30 -9.63
CA GLY A 106 -1.72 16.76 -10.63
C GLY A 106 -1.02 15.48 -10.16
N VAL A 107 -0.39 14.77 -11.09
CA VAL A 107 0.42 13.55 -10.83
C VAL A 107 1.42 13.77 -9.70
N HIS A 108 2.12 14.91 -9.67
CA HIS A 108 3.13 15.22 -8.66
C HIS A 108 2.55 15.31 -7.25
N GLN A 109 1.31 15.81 -7.10
CA GLN A 109 0.65 15.91 -5.79
C GLN A 109 0.24 14.53 -5.27
N VAL A 110 -0.22 13.63 -6.14
CA VAL A 110 -0.52 12.24 -5.79
C VAL A 110 0.76 11.50 -5.40
N LEU A 111 1.86 11.73 -6.12
CA LEU A 111 3.15 11.11 -5.81
C LEU A 111 3.69 11.61 -4.46
N GLN A 112 3.85 12.93 -4.30
CA GLN A 112 4.49 13.52 -3.12
C GLN A 112 3.64 13.41 -1.85
N GLY A 113 2.32 13.34 -1.97
CA GLY A 113 1.37 13.20 -0.86
C GLY A 113 1.13 11.70 -0.55
N PRO A 114 -0.01 11.14 -0.99
CA PRO A 114 -0.45 9.84 -0.53
C PRO A 114 0.51 8.69 -0.82
N LEU A 115 1.25 8.67 -1.94
CA LEU A 115 2.14 7.55 -2.26
C LEU A 115 3.44 7.57 -1.45
N VAL A 116 4.07 8.74 -1.28
CA VAL A 116 5.27 8.87 -0.44
C VAL A 116 4.91 8.70 1.03
N ASP A 117 3.76 9.18 1.47
CA ASP A 117 3.27 8.93 2.84
C ASP A 117 3.03 7.43 3.07
N ALA A 118 2.41 6.72 2.13
CA ALA A 118 2.26 5.27 2.20
C ALA A 118 3.62 4.55 2.29
N ALA A 119 4.61 4.95 1.50
CA ALA A 119 5.96 4.38 1.58
C ALA A 119 6.60 4.56 2.96
N THR A 120 6.40 5.73 3.57
CA THR A 120 6.86 6.03 4.93
C THR A 120 6.21 5.10 5.96
N HIS A 121 4.90 4.87 5.86
CA HIS A 121 4.17 4.00 6.78
C HIS A 121 4.48 2.51 6.58
N VAL A 122 4.75 2.06 5.38
CA VAL A 122 5.29 0.70 5.14
C VAL A 122 6.65 0.53 5.82
N GLY A 123 7.52 1.55 5.77
CA GLY A 123 8.78 1.55 6.53
C GLY A 123 8.57 1.48 8.05
N GLN A 124 7.54 2.11 8.57
CA GLN A 124 7.17 2.01 9.99
C GLN A 124 6.71 0.59 10.36
N LEU A 125 5.95 -0.12 9.52
CA LEU A 125 5.61 -1.52 9.74
C LEU A 125 6.86 -2.39 9.87
N VAL A 126 7.86 -2.21 9.00
CA VAL A 126 9.15 -2.92 9.09
C VAL A 126 9.89 -2.60 10.40
N MET A 127 9.83 -1.35 10.87
CA MET A 127 10.43 -0.97 12.16
C MET A 127 9.69 -1.63 13.32
N LEU A 128 8.36 -1.61 13.32
CA LEU A 128 7.54 -2.24 14.35
C LEU A 128 7.75 -3.75 14.42
N ARG A 129 8.00 -4.43 13.28
CA ARG A 129 8.41 -5.84 13.24
C ARG A 129 9.70 -6.08 14.03
N ARG A 130 10.70 -5.21 13.89
CA ARG A 130 11.95 -5.29 14.66
C ARG A 130 11.71 -5.06 16.13
N MET A 131 10.90 -4.07 16.49
CA MET A 131 10.56 -3.75 17.88
C MET A 131 9.77 -4.87 18.56
N ALA A 132 8.92 -5.57 17.79
CA ALA A 132 8.18 -6.75 18.24
C ALA A 132 9.03 -8.04 18.32
N GLY A 133 10.33 -7.97 18.04
CA GLY A 133 11.24 -9.13 18.09
C GLY A 133 11.13 -10.09 16.89
N ALA A 134 10.42 -9.71 15.83
CA ALA A 134 10.22 -10.52 14.64
C ALA A 134 10.66 -9.76 13.36
N PRO A 135 11.96 -9.45 13.22
CA PRO A 135 12.45 -8.64 12.10
C PRO A 135 12.24 -9.35 10.77
N VAL A 136 11.83 -8.60 9.75
CA VAL A 136 11.77 -9.10 8.38
C VAL A 136 13.17 -9.41 7.83
N ALA A 137 13.28 -10.36 6.90
CA ALA A 137 14.52 -10.69 6.23
C ALA A 137 15.07 -9.48 5.44
N ARG A 138 16.41 -9.42 5.31
CA ARG A 138 17.04 -8.40 4.47
C ARG A 138 16.69 -8.62 3.00
N ARG A 139 16.25 -7.56 2.31
CA ARG A 139 15.92 -7.59 0.90
C ARG A 139 16.62 -6.44 0.15
N VAL A 140 17.10 -6.75 -1.05
CA VAL A 140 17.76 -5.77 -1.93
C VAL A 140 16.76 -5.36 -3.01
N TYR A 141 15.94 -4.37 -2.71
CA TYR A 141 14.75 -4.01 -3.49
C TYR A 141 15.04 -3.62 -4.95
N TRP A 142 16.15 -2.99 -5.25
CA TRP A 142 16.46 -2.61 -6.63
C TRP A 142 16.77 -3.81 -7.55
N GLN A 143 16.99 -5.00 -6.98
CA GLN A 143 17.19 -6.26 -7.70
C GLN A 143 15.91 -7.11 -7.82
N VAL A 144 14.83 -6.69 -7.17
CA VAL A 144 13.56 -7.41 -7.20
C VAL A 144 12.85 -7.11 -8.51
N ALA A 145 12.48 -8.15 -9.26
CA ALA A 145 11.58 -8.01 -10.39
C ALA A 145 10.17 -7.71 -9.86
N MET A 146 9.62 -6.57 -10.28
CA MET A 146 8.25 -6.19 -9.91
C MET A 146 7.28 -6.85 -10.90
N ALA A 147 6.37 -7.67 -10.38
CA ALA A 147 5.23 -8.16 -11.14
C ALA A 147 4.16 -7.06 -11.25
N GLU A 148 3.40 -7.04 -12.34
CA GLU A 148 2.23 -6.17 -12.41
C GLU A 148 1.17 -6.59 -11.38
N LEU A 149 0.38 -5.63 -10.89
CA LEU A 149 -0.77 -5.91 -10.06
C LEU A 149 -1.82 -6.64 -10.92
N SER A 150 -2.00 -7.93 -10.70
CA SER A 150 -3.00 -8.72 -11.42
C SER A 150 -4.33 -8.70 -10.67
N ALA A 151 -5.43 -8.87 -11.41
CA ALA A 151 -6.76 -8.96 -10.81
C ALA A 151 -6.95 -10.28 -10.02
N ASP A 152 -6.11 -11.29 -10.27
CA ASP A 152 -6.33 -12.67 -9.83
C ASP A 152 -5.57 -13.09 -8.57
N ASP A 153 -4.65 -12.27 -8.04
CA ASP A 153 -3.81 -12.64 -6.89
C ASP A 153 -4.52 -12.57 -5.51
N ALA A 154 -5.85 -12.49 -5.49
CA ALA A 154 -6.61 -12.46 -4.22
C ALA A 154 -6.70 -13.84 -3.53
N SER A 155 -6.25 -14.94 -4.16
CA SER A 155 -6.49 -16.31 -3.66
C SER A 155 -5.38 -16.91 -2.81
N ASP A 156 -4.18 -16.34 -2.76
CA ASP A 156 -3.03 -16.98 -2.10
C ASP A 156 -2.77 -16.56 -0.64
N LEU A 157 -3.43 -15.53 -0.13
CA LEU A 157 -3.22 -15.05 1.24
C LEU A 157 -4.10 -15.76 2.30
N THR A 158 -5.02 -16.64 1.88
CA THR A 158 -5.93 -17.35 2.80
C THR A 158 -5.50 -18.78 3.13
N ALA A 159 -4.34 -19.25 2.65
CA ALA A 159 -3.88 -20.64 2.79
C ALA A 159 -2.71 -20.83 3.76
N GLN A 160 -2.60 -20.03 4.85
CA GLN A 160 -1.69 -20.36 5.95
C GLN A 160 -2.31 -20.02 7.31
#